data_1c1c5ec1b9e842765359ecd2bbaa5e80
#
_entry.id   1c1c5ec1b9e842765359ecd2bbaa5e80
#
_cell.length_a   1.000
_cell.length_b   1.000
_cell.length_c   1.000
_cell.angle_alpha   90.00
_cell.angle_beta   90.00
_cell.angle_gamma   90.00
#
_symmetry.space_group_name_H-M   'P 1'
#
loop_
_entity.id
_entity.type
_entity.pdbx_description
1 polymer ?
#
loop_
_entity_poly.entity_id
_entity_poly.type
_entity_poly.pdbx_seq_one_letter_code
_entity_poly.pdbx_strand_id
1 'polypeptide(L)'
;MKIIPYETRTGKENMQIDSDLLDFAIKNELKEPIFRLYGWKPACVSLGRNQKDDFLDYELLKSKNIDVVRRLTGGRALLHDNEITYSFICPESFLQNGSHIVSSYKEISQILIDKFKKLGIDLDFGTSKPIKTGFDYCMLISTGADLCYKEKKLIGSAQCRSHGYILQHGSILYDYDKKLLEEIFKEKVSTDEITSIKEINPKLSKEKIIDILNEW
;
A
#
# COMPACT_ATOMS: atom_id res chain seq x y z
N MET A 1 -19.88 -5.59 -4.58
CA MET A 1 -18.39 -5.63 -4.56
C MET A 1 -17.89 -7.06 -4.63
N LYS A 2 -16.85 -7.33 -5.39
CA LYS A 2 -16.18 -8.65 -5.46
C LYS A 2 -14.98 -8.66 -4.52
N ILE A 3 -14.95 -9.58 -3.56
CA ILE A 3 -13.83 -9.76 -2.63
C ILE A 3 -13.00 -10.95 -3.11
N ILE A 4 -11.69 -10.74 -3.22
CA ILE A 4 -10.73 -11.81 -3.54
C ILE A 4 -10.16 -12.34 -2.21
N PRO A 5 -10.18 -13.68 -1.98
CA PRO A 5 -9.64 -14.28 -0.76
C PRO A 5 -8.18 -13.85 -0.51
N TYR A 6 -7.85 -13.68 0.78
CA TYR A 6 -6.47 -13.36 1.17
C TYR A 6 -5.51 -14.50 0.83
N GLU A 7 -4.42 -14.16 0.18
CA GLU A 7 -3.34 -15.07 -0.15
C GLU A 7 -1.98 -14.39 -0.01
N THR A 8 -0.97 -15.18 0.32
CA THR A 8 0.43 -14.74 0.29
C THR A 8 1.10 -15.29 -0.96
N ARG A 9 1.70 -14.41 -1.76
CA ARG A 9 2.31 -14.75 -3.06
C ARG A 9 3.62 -14.01 -3.27
N THR A 10 4.36 -14.39 -4.29
CA THR A 10 5.57 -13.66 -4.71
C THR A 10 5.23 -12.25 -5.21
N GLY A 11 6.22 -11.36 -5.19
CA GLY A 11 6.03 -10.00 -5.69
C GLY A 11 5.56 -9.95 -7.15
N LYS A 12 6.14 -10.80 -8.00
CA LYS A 12 5.76 -10.90 -9.41
C LYS A 12 4.31 -11.34 -9.59
N GLU A 13 3.87 -12.37 -8.87
CA GLU A 13 2.49 -12.85 -8.93
C GLU A 13 1.51 -11.79 -8.42
N ASN A 14 1.82 -11.11 -7.31
CA ASN A 14 0.95 -10.08 -6.76
C ASN A 14 0.73 -8.92 -7.75
N MET A 15 1.81 -8.44 -8.38
CA MET A 15 1.71 -7.37 -9.39
C MET A 15 0.98 -7.83 -10.65
N GLN A 16 1.17 -9.08 -11.08
CA GLN A 16 0.44 -9.64 -12.22
C GLN A 16 -1.06 -9.74 -11.92
N ILE A 17 -1.45 -10.25 -10.73
CA ILE A 17 -2.85 -10.35 -10.33
C ILE A 17 -3.52 -8.98 -10.29
N ASP A 18 -2.88 -7.95 -9.73
CA ASP A 18 -3.44 -6.59 -9.71
C ASP A 18 -3.63 -6.04 -11.13
N SER A 19 -2.68 -6.33 -12.05
CA SER A 19 -2.80 -5.98 -13.47
C SER A 19 -3.96 -6.71 -14.14
N ASP A 20 -4.04 -8.03 -13.98
CA ASP A 20 -5.07 -8.86 -14.59
C ASP A 20 -6.48 -8.49 -14.09
N LEU A 21 -6.61 -8.16 -12.81
CA LEU A 21 -7.88 -7.71 -12.23
C LEU A 21 -8.31 -6.34 -12.77
N LEU A 22 -7.36 -5.42 -12.99
CA LEU A 22 -7.64 -4.13 -13.62
C LEU A 22 -8.10 -4.33 -15.07
N ASP A 23 -7.38 -5.12 -15.85
CA ASP A 23 -7.71 -5.44 -17.24
C ASP A 23 -9.06 -6.16 -17.33
N PHE A 24 -9.33 -7.10 -16.41
CA PHE A 24 -10.62 -7.77 -16.31
C PHE A 24 -11.77 -6.78 -16.03
N ALA A 25 -11.56 -5.85 -15.12
CA ALA A 25 -12.57 -4.83 -14.80
C ALA A 25 -12.87 -3.94 -16.02
N ILE A 26 -11.85 -3.50 -16.73
CA ILE A 26 -11.96 -2.68 -17.95
C ILE A 26 -12.69 -3.47 -19.05
N LYS A 27 -12.20 -4.68 -19.38
CA LYS A 27 -12.73 -5.49 -20.47
C LYS A 27 -14.20 -5.87 -20.29
N ASN A 28 -14.62 -6.10 -19.05
CA ASN A 28 -15.99 -6.50 -18.72
C ASN A 28 -16.86 -5.32 -18.29
N GLU A 29 -16.38 -4.09 -18.39
CA GLU A 29 -17.10 -2.86 -18.01
C GLU A 29 -17.74 -2.95 -16.61
N LEU A 30 -16.99 -3.51 -15.65
CA LEU A 30 -17.52 -3.76 -14.30
C LEU A 30 -17.99 -2.45 -13.66
N LYS A 31 -19.19 -2.49 -13.07
CA LYS A 31 -19.77 -1.37 -12.32
C LYS A 31 -19.47 -1.43 -10.83
N GLU A 32 -19.16 -2.63 -10.34
CA GLU A 32 -18.85 -2.87 -8.93
C GLU A 32 -17.35 -2.99 -8.70
N PRO A 33 -16.87 -2.52 -7.53
CA PRO A 33 -15.46 -2.64 -7.20
C PRO A 33 -15.01 -4.08 -6.97
N ILE A 34 -13.71 -4.29 -7.16
CA ILE A 34 -12.98 -5.48 -6.72
C ILE A 34 -12.08 -5.06 -5.55
N PHE A 35 -12.13 -5.81 -4.46
CA PHE A 35 -11.26 -5.63 -3.30
C PHE A 35 -10.43 -6.88 -3.06
N ARG A 36 -9.15 -6.69 -2.76
CA ARG A 36 -8.19 -7.74 -2.50
C ARG A 36 -7.29 -7.36 -1.35
N LEU A 37 -7.06 -8.30 -0.41
CA LEU A 37 -6.00 -8.24 0.59
C LEU A 37 -5.00 -9.33 0.30
N TYR A 38 -3.69 -9.04 0.47
CA TYR A 38 -2.65 -10.03 0.22
C TYR A 38 -1.37 -9.76 1.02
N GLY A 39 -0.55 -10.81 1.12
CA GLY A 39 0.79 -10.77 1.68
C GLY A 39 1.85 -11.10 0.64
N TRP A 40 3.10 -11.02 1.05
CA TRP A 40 4.28 -11.21 0.21
C TRP A 40 5.17 -12.33 0.78
N LYS A 41 5.62 -13.23 -0.09
CA LYS A 41 6.59 -14.26 0.26
C LYS A 41 7.34 -14.71 -1.01
N PRO A 42 8.68 -14.55 -1.06
CA PRO A 42 9.51 -13.91 -0.03
C PRO A 42 9.19 -12.42 0.17
N ALA A 43 9.89 -11.77 1.10
CA ALA A 43 9.86 -10.31 1.21
C ALA A 43 10.27 -9.68 -0.13
N CYS A 44 9.75 -8.49 -0.42
CA CYS A 44 9.90 -7.91 -1.75
C CYS A 44 10.03 -6.38 -1.69
N VAL A 45 10.97 -5.82 -2.43
CA VAL A 45 11.00 -4.39 -2.71
C VAL A 45 10.16 -4.10 -3.95
N SER A 46 9.12 -3.28 -3.83
CA SER A 46 8.39 -2.78 -4.99
C SER A 46 8.85 -1.37 -5.37
N LEU A 47 9.26 -1.21 -6.62
CA LEU A 47 9.61 0.07 -7.23
C LEU A 47 8.37 0.76 -7.81
N GLY A 48 8.32 2.08 -7.73
CA GLY A 48 7.33 2.85 -8.48
C GLY A 48 7.53 2.70 -9.99
N ARG A 49 6.47 2.91 -10.77
CA ARG A 49 6.44 2.72 -12.23
C ARG A 49 7.64 3.32 -12.97
N ASN A 50 8.04 4.53 -12.61
CA ASN A 50 9.10 5.27 -13.28
C ASN A 50 10.34 5.51 -12.39
N GLN A 51 10.40 4.85 -11.21
CA GLN A 51 11.51 5.03 -10.29
C GLN A 51 12.76 4.31 -10.82
N LYS A 52 13.91 4.96 -10.75
CA LYS A 52 15.20 4.30 -10.99
C LYS A 52 15.51 3.36 -9.84
N ASP A 53 16.31 2.36 -10.08
CA ASP A 53 16.69 1.32 -9.12
C ASP A 53 18.19 1.33 -8.79
N ASP A 54 18.91 2.37 -9.19
CA ASP A 54 20.34 2.56 -9.01
C ASP A 54 20.78 2.70 -7.53
N PHE A 55 19.83 2.94 -6.63
CA PHE A 55 20.07 2.97 -5.18
C PHE A 55 20.05 1.56 -4.55
N LEU A 56 19.52 0.54 -5.22
CA LEU A 56 19.40 -0.82 -4.68
C LEU A 56 20.72 -1.59 -4.78
N ASP A 57 21.01 -2.31 -3.72
CA ASP A 57 22.09 -3.30 -3.70
C ASP A 57 21.50 -4.70 -3.95
N TYR A 58 21.54 -5.15 -5.19
CA TYR A 58 20.96 -6.42 -5.62
C TYR A 58 21.64 -7.65 -4.98
N GLU A 59 22.93 -7.58 -4.68
CA GLU A 59 23.63 -8.68 -4.00
C GLU A 59 23.17 -8.79 -2.54
N LEU A 60 23.00 -7.66 -1.86
CA LEU A 60 22.41 -7.62 -0.53
C LEU A 60 20.99 -8.20 -0.54
N LEU A 61 20.12 -7.73 -1.44
CA LEU A 61 18.74 -8.22 -1.53
C LEU A 61 18.68 -9.72 -1.78
N LYS A 62 19.49 -10.23 -2.69
CA LYS A 62 19.62 -11.66 -2.97
C LYS A 62 20.09 -12.44 -1.76
N SER A 63 21.09 -11.94 -1.02
CA SER A 63 21.61 -12.61 0.18
C SER A 63 20.55 -12.72 1.29
N LYS A 64 19.61 -11.79 1.33
CA LYS A 64 18.48 -11.75 2.27
C LYS A 64 17.21 -12.42 1.74
N ASN A 65 17.24 -13.01 0.54
CA ASN A 65 16.09 -13.59 -0.13
C ASN A 65 14.93 -12.59 -0.27
N ILE A 66 15.26 -11.38 -0.74
CA ILE A 66 14.29 -10.29 -0.98
C ILE A 66 14.17 -10.08 -2.48
N ASP A 67 12.96 -10.25 -3.00
CA ASP A 67 12.65 -10.01 -4.41
C ASP A 67 12.57 -8.52 -4.75
N VAL A 68 12.65 -8.19 -6.03
CA VAL A 68 12.43 -6.83 -6.54
C VAL A 68 11.40 -6.89 -7.66
N VAL A 69 10.38 -6.03 -7.59
CA VAL A 69 9.35 -5.90 -8.64
C VAL A 69 9.05 -4.43 -8.93
N ARG A 70 8.44 -4.18 -10.08
CA ARG A 70 7.93 -2.86 -10.45
C ARG A 70 6.41 -2.91 -10.51
N ARG A 71 5.76 -1.96 -9.83
CA ARG A 71 4.30 -1.87 -9.81
C ARG A 71 3.76 -0.95 -10.90
N LEU A 72 2.47 -1.09 -11.24
CA LEU A 72 1.76 -0.26 -12.21
C LEU A 72 1.64 1.21 -11.75
N THR A 73 1.63 1.43 -10.46
CA THR A 73 1.45 2.74 -9.83
C THR A 73 2.77 3.50 -9.70
N GLY A 74 2.69 4.80 -9.58
CA GLY A 74 3.84 5.65 -9.28
C GLY A 74 4.30 5.54 -7.83
N GLY A 75 5.06 6.54 -7.40
CA GLY A 75 5.61 6.63 -6.05
C GLY A 75 7.02 6.08 -5.92
N ARG A 76 7.51 6.00 -4.68
CA ARG A 76 8.86 5.53 -4.32
C ARG A 76 8.83 4.08 -3.86
N ALA A 77 10.00 3.49 -3.71
CA ALA A 77 10.16 2.10 -3.31
C ALA A 77 9.58 1.80 -1.93
N LEU A 78 9.13 0.58 -1.74
CA LEU A 78 8.58 0.07 -0.50
C LEU A 78 9.07 -1.35 -0.27
N LEU A 79 9.50 -1.67 0.95
CA LEU A 79 9.75 -3.04 1.37
C LEU A 79 8.44 -3.66 1.88
N HIS A 80 8.01 -4.73 1.23
CA HIS A 80 6.90 -5.58 1.66
C HIS A 80 7.47 -6.80 2.37
N ASP A 81 7.27 -6.85 3.68
CA ASP A 81 7.69 -7.96 4.53
C ASP A 81 6.58 -8.27 5.54
N ASN A 82 6.60 -7.68 6.71
CA ASN A 82 5.60 -7.90 7.74
C ASN A 82 4.45 -6.87 7.66
N GLU A 83 3.64 -6.97 6.61
CA GLU A 83 2.56 -6.03 6.29
C GLU A 83 1.32 -6.74 5.76
N ILE A 84 0.26 -5.99 5.47
CA ILE A 84 -0.91 -6.41 4.68
C ILE A 84 -1.06 -5.40 3.56
N THR A 85 -1.04 -5.87 2.31
CA THR A 85 -1.35 -5.00 1.17
C THR A 85 -2.83 -5.09 0.82
N TYR A 86 -3.47 -3.96 0.58
CA TYR A 86 -4.79 -3.90 -0.04
C TYR A 86 -4.69 -3.46 -1.50
N SER A 87 -5.63 -3.92 -2.32
CA SER A 87 -5.87 -3.45 -3.68
C SER A 87 -7.37 -3.21 -3.86
N PHE A 88 -7.74 -2.04 -4.37
CA PHE A 88 -9.10 -1.61 -4.64
C PHE A 88 -9.20 -1.16 -6.10
N ILE A 89 -10.04 -1.83 -6.88
CA ILE A 89 -10.24 -1.54 -8.29
C ILE A 89 -11.69 -1.16 -8.51
N CYS A 90 -11.95 -0.02 -9.13
CA CYS A 90 -13.31 0.43 -9.43
C CYS A 90 -13.35 1.31 -10.69
N PRO A 91 -14.51 1.43 -11.37
CA PRO A 91 -14.71 2.50 -12.35
C PRO A 91 -14.73 3.86 -11.63
N GLU A 92 -14.29 4.91 -12.30
CA GLU A 92 -14.33 6.28 -11.76
C GLU A 92 -15.76 6.68 -11.35
N SER A 93 -16.76 6.21 -12.07
CA SER A 93 -18.18 6.47 -11.81
C SER A 93 -18.71 5.82 -10.53
N PHE A 94 -17.97 4.92 -9.89
CA PHE A 94 -18.33 4.33 -8.60
C PHE A 94 -18.16 5.33 -7.44
N LEU A 95 -17.22 6.25 -7.59
CA LEU A 95 -16.93 7.30 -6.61
C LEU A 95 -17.69 8.57 -6.93
N GLN A 96 -17.99 9.38 -5.92
CA GLN A 96 -18.70 10.67 -6.13
C GLN A 96 -17.87 11.64 -6.97
N ASN A 97 -16.57 11.71 -6.72
CA ASN A 97 -15.62 12.57 -7.42
C ASN A 97 -14.46 11.75 -8.03
N GLY A 98 -14.77 10.60 -8.59
CA GLY A 98 -13.76 9.65 -9.08
C GLY A 98 -12.88 10.18 -10.20
N SER A 99 -13.33 11.14 -11.01
CA SER A 99 -12.52 11.78 -12.04
C SER A 99 -11.36 12.64 -11.46
N HIS A 100 -11.48 13.10 -10.22
CA HIS A 100 -10.46 13.91 -9.55
C HIS A 100 -9.51 13.02 -8.72
N ILE A 101 -8.21 13.12 -8.99
CA ILE A 101 -7.19 12.25 -8.37
C ILE A 101 -7.22 12.35 -6.84
N VAL A 102 -7.16 13.55 -6.29
CA VAL A 102 -7.11 13.74 -4.83
C VAL A 102 -8.40 13.27 -4.15
N SER A 103 -9.54 13.56 -4.76
CA SER A 103 -10.84 13.16 -4.21
C SER A 103 -11.02 11.65 -4.22
N SER A 104 -10.67 10.98 -5.32
CA SER A 104 -10.76 9.52 -5.41
C SER A 104 -9.84 8.80 -4.41
N TYR A 105 -8.63 9.33 -4.19
CA TYR A 105 -7.76 8.83 -3.11
C TYR A 105 -8.45 8.89 -1.75
N LYS A 106 -9.03 10.06 -1.43
CA LYS A 106 -9.71 10.27 -0.14
C LYS A 106 -10.93 9.39 0.02
N GLU A 107 -11.77 9.26 -1.02
CA GLU A 107 -12.98 8.43 -0.95
C GLU A 107 -12.64 6.95 -0.72
N ILE A 108 -11.63 6.41 -1.43
CA ILE A 108 -11.18 5.03 -1.22
C ILE A 108 -10.53 4.87 0.17
N SER A 109 -9.71 5.83 0.59
CA SER A 109 -9.04 5.78 1.89
C SER A 109 -10.01 5.95 3.06
N GLN A 110 -11.13 6.67 2.88
CA GLN A 110 -12.18 6.78 3.90
C GLN A 110 -12.77 5.41 4.26
N ILE A 111 -12.89 4.51 3.29
CA ILE A 111 -13.33 3.14 3.53
C ILE A 111 -12.40 2.43 4.52
N LEU A 112 -11.08 2.61 4.37
CA LEU A 112 -10.12 2.04 5.31
C LEU A 112 -10.21 2.69 6.69
N ILE A 113 -10.36 4.02 6.77
CA ILE A 113 -10.54 4.75 8.02
C ILE A 113 -11.73 4.15 8.80
N ASP A 114 -12.87 3.98 8.14
CA ASP A 114 -14.09 3.45 8.76
C ASP A 114 -13.91 2.00 9.26
N LYS A 115 -13.14 1.18 8.53
CA LYS A 115 -12.79 -0.19 8.93
C LYS A 115 -11.83 -0.20 10.13
N PHE A 116 -10.79 0.64 10.11
CA PHE A 116 -9.83 0.74 11.22
C PHE A 116 -10.47 1.27 12.50
N LYS A 117 -11.48 2.13 12.39
CA LYS A 117 -12.26 2.59 13.54
C LYS A 117 -12.96 1.43 14.26
N LYS A 118 -13.42 0.38 13.54
CA LYS A 118 -13.98 -0.83 14.17
C LYS A 118 -12.92 -1.64 14.94
N LEU A 119 -11.64 -1.45 14.61
CA LEU A 119 -10.51 -2.06 15.34
C LEU A 119 -10.02 -1.20 16.51
N GLY A 120 -10.69 -0.05 16.79
CA GLY A 120 -10.28 0.91 17.81
C GLY A 120 -9.03 1.72 17.42
N ILE A 121 -8.75 1.85 16.13
CA ILE A 121 -7.63 2.62 15.59
C ILE A 121 -8.21 3.79 14.78
N ASP A 122 -8.11 4.99 15.32
CA ASP A 122 -8.54 6.21 14.65
C ASP A 122 -7.43 6.71 13.72
N LEU A 123 -7.68 6.65 12.41
CA LEU A 123 -6.77 7.11 11.38
C LEU A 123 -7.22 8.45 10.81
N ASP A 124 -6.26 9.29 10.50
CA ASP A 124 -6.45 10.56 9.82
C ASP A 124 -5.67 10.61 8.51
N PHE A 125 -6.07 11.50 7.61
CA PHE A 125 -5.28 11.79 6.42
C PHE A 125 -3.96 12.45 6.81
N GLY A 126 -2.89 12.05 6.16
CA GLY A 126 -1.58 12.65 6.34
C GLY A 126 -1.59 14.14 5.97
N THR A 127 -0.80 14.92 6.68
CA THR A 127 -0.54 16.31 6.29
C THR A 127 0.56 16.32 5.22
N SER A 128 0.34 17.05 4.14
CA SER A 128 1.38 17.27 3.13
C SER A 128 2.51 18.07 3.75
N LYS A 129 3.53 17.38 4.23
CA LYS A 129 4.79 18.01 4.64
C LYS A 129 5.58 18.36 3.36
N PRO A 130 6.42 19.43 3.37
CA PRO A 130 7.32 19.70 2.26
C PRO A 130 8.08 18.43 1.88
N ILE A 131 8.04 18.06 0.60
CA ILE A 131 8.72 16.84 0.13
C ILE A 131 10.21 17.04 0.38
N LYS A 132 10.76 16.33 1.35
CA LYS A 132 12.19 16.18 1.49
C LYS A 132 12.70 15.46 0.23
N THR A 133 13.48 16.14 -0.59
CA THR A 133 14.11 15.53 -1.76
C THR A 133 15.23 14.61 -1.29
N GLY A 134 15.43 13.48 -1.97
CA GLY A 134 16.55 12.57 -1.73
C GLY A 134 16.23 11.29 -0.96
N PHE A 135 14.97 10.99 -0.66
CA PHE A 135 14.58 9.70 -0.07
C PHE A 135 14.00 8.76 -1.13
N ASP A 136 14.43 7.50 -1.12
CA ASP A 136 13.91 6.43 -1.99
C ASP A 136 12.82 5.58 -1.33
N TYR A 137 12.76 5.55 0.00
CA TYR A 137 11.75 4.83 0.76
C TYR A 137 10.46 5.64 0.91
N CYS A 138 9.34 5.06 0.42
CA CYS A 138 8.04 5.73 0.34
C CYS A 138 7.45 6.10 1.71
N MET A 139 7.66 5.28 2.76
CA MET A 139 7.02 5.49 4.05
C MET A 139 7.56 6.69 4.82
N LEU A 140 8.78 7.14 4.54
CA LEU A 140 9.37 8.34 5.19
C LEU A 140 8.76 9.66 4.68
N ILE A 141 7.91 9.60 3.67
CA ILE A 141 7.26 10.78 3.11
C ILE A 141 5.76 10.62 3.27
N SER A 142 5.15 11.53 4.02
CA SER A 142 3.70 11.60 4.14
C SER A 142 3.13 12.59 3.12
N THR A 143 2.09 12.15 2.45
CA THR A 143 1.28 12.97 1.54
C THR A 143 -0.16 13.04 2.05
N GLY A 144 -0.96 13.95 1.54
CA GLY A 144 -2.40 14.02 1.90
C GLY A 144 -3.24 12.82 1.45
N ALA A 145 -2.62 11.81 0.81
CA ALA A 145 -3.25 10.56 0.40
C ALA A 145 -2.92 9.38 1.33
N ASP A 146 -1.96 9.55 2.23
CA ASP A 146 -1.54 8.54 3.20
C ASP A 146 -2.45 8.56 4.43
N LEU A 147 -2.53 7.43 5.15
CA LEU A 147 -3.26 7.35 6.40
C LEU A 147 -2.31 7.25 7.58
N CYS A 148 -2.54 8.10 8.56
CA CYS A 148 -1.69 8.27 9.72
C CYS A 148 -2.44 7.96 11.03
N TYR A 149 -1.72 7.42 11.99
CA TYR A 149 -2.15 7.33 13.37
C TYR A 149 -1.31 8.31 14.20
N LYS A 150 -1.95 9.29 14.82
CA LYS A 150 -1.26 10.34 15.61
C LYS A 150 -0.07 10.94 14.82
N GLU A 151 -0.35 11.39 13.60
CA GLU A 151 0.61 12.00 12.66
C GLU A 151 1.71 11.07 12.10
N LYS A 152 1.82 9.82 12.57
CA LYS A 152 2.75 8.82 12.05
C LYS A 152 2.10 7.99 10.96
N LYS A 153 2.76 7.84 9.83
CA LYS A 153 2.24 7.09 8.69
C LYS A 153 2.13 5.61 9.00
N LEU A 154 0.92 5.07 8.86
CA LEU A 154 0.60 3.65 8.99
C LEU A 154 0.36 2.99 7.64
N ILE A 155 -0.33 3.70 6.73
CA ILE A 155 -0.71 3.19 5.42
C ILE A 155 -0.21 4.14 4.34
N GLY A 156 0.61 3.61 3.44
CA GLY A 156 1.03 4.30 2.23
C GLY A 156 0.30 3.76 1.03
N SER A 157 -0.27 4.64 0.21
CA SER A 157 -1.09 4.26 -0.95
C SER A 157 -0.57 4.86 -2.25
N ALA A 158 -0.78 4.14 -3.34
CA ALA A 158 -0.48 4.59 -4.68
C ALA A 158 -1.64 4.22 -5.62
N GLN A 159 -1.88 5.06 -6.64
CA GLN A 159 -2.99 4.89 -7.56
C GLN A 159 -2.50 4.93 -9.01
N CYS A 160 -3.11 4.14 -9.88
CA CYS A 160 -3.03 4.32 -11.31
C CYS A 160 -4.43 4.33 -11.92
N ARG A 161 -4.54 4.89 -13.12
CA ARG A 161 -5.79 5.05 -13.86
C ARG A 161 -5.62 4.53 -15.26
N SER A 162 -6.62 3.82 -15.74
CA SER A 162 -6.64 3.28 -17.10
C SER A 162 -8.09 3.15 -17.57
N HIS A 163 -8.41 3.72 -18.74
CA HIS A 163 -9.70 3.58 -19.42
C HIS A 163 -10.92 3.85 -18.51
N GLY A 164 -10.85 4.89 -17.66
CA GLY A 164 -11.94 5.24 -16.74
C GLY A 164 -12.04 4.34 -15.49
N TYR A 165 -11.04 3.51 -15.24
CA TYR A 165 -10.89 2.69 -14.02
C TYR A 165 -9.73 3.15 -13.16
N ILE A 166 -9.88 2.94 -11.88
CA ILE A 166 -8.90 3.24 -10.84
C ILE A 166 -8.43 1.92 -10.23
N LEU A 167 -7.13 1.75 -10.12
CA LEU A 167 -6.50 0.81 -9.21
C LEU A 167 -5.76 1.61 -8.14
N GLN A 168 -6.18 1.47 -6.89
CA GLN A 168 -5.45 1.98 -5.74
C GLN A 168 -5.01 0.81 -4.87
N HIS A 169 -3.74 0.72 -4.58
CA HIS A 169 -3.22 -0.25 -3.63
C HIS A 169 -2.34 0.44 -2.58
N GLY A 170 -2.16 -0.22 -1.45
CA GLY A 170 -1.35 0.35 -0.38
C GLY A 170 -0.94 -0.70 0.65
N SER A 171 0.16 -0.38 1.33
CA SER A 171 0.74 -1.20 2.39
C SER A 171 0.29 -0.70 3.75
N ILE A 172 -0.24 -1.61 4.54
CA ILE A 172 -0.62 -1.43 5.94
C ILE A 172 0.50 -2.05 6.77
N LEU A 173 1.33 -1.23 7.41
CA LEU A 173 2.44 -1.71 8.21
C LEU A 173 1.94 -2.46 9.44
N TYR A 174 2.11 -3.79 9.44
CA TYR A 174 1.79 -4.59 10.63
C TYR A 174 2.92 -4.53 11.64
N ASP A 175 4.14 -4.69 11.16
CA ASP A 175 5.39 -4.50 11.91
C ASP A 175 6.52 -4.17 10.91
N TYR A 176 7.69 -3.75 11.38
CA TYR A 176 8.83 -3.50 10.49
C TYR A 176 10.17 -3.68 11.21
N ASP A 177 11.16 -4.16 10.47
CA ASP A 177 12.54 -4.18 10.93
C ASP A 177 13.25 -2.89 10.47
N LYS A 178 13.44 -1.98 11.43
CA LYS A 178 14.10 -0.69 11.18
C LYS A 178 15.51 -0.87 10.61
N LYS A 179 16.29 -1.84 11.12
CA LYS A 179 17.67 -2.07 10.67
C LYS A 179 17.69 -2.57 9.23
N LEU A 180 16.78 -3.47 8.90
CA LEU A 180 16.63 -3.98 7.53
C LEU A 180 16.25 -2.84 6.56
N LEU A 181 15.32 -1.97 6.94
CA LEU A 181 14.94 -0.81 6.13
C LEU A 181 16.12 0.13 5.89
N GLU A 182 16.87 0.48 6.96
CA GLU A 182 18.05 1.36 6.88
C GLU A 182 19.18 0.73 6.03
N GLU A 183 19.32 -0.58 6.07
CA GLU A 183 20.31 -1.32 5.28
C GLU A 183 19.95 -1.34 3.79
N ILE A 184 18.67 -1.60 3.45
CA ILE A 184 18.18 -1.66 2.05
C ILE A 184 18.18 -0.29 1.39
N PHE A 185 17.63 0.72 2.07
CA PHE A 185 17.42 2.04 1.48
C PHE A 185 18.59 3.00 1.75
N LYS A 186 19.56 2.61 2.61
CA LYS A 186 20.70 3.46 3.03
C LYS A 186 20.26 4.80 3.62
N GLU A 187 19.07 4.81 4.23
CA GLU A 187 18.42 5.99 4.81
C GLU A 187 18.11 5.74 6.27
N LYS A 188 18.21 6.79 7.10
CA LYS A 188 17.78 6.70 8.50
C LYS A 188 16.26 6.69 8.59
N VAL A 189 15.70 5.64 9.16
CA VAL A 189 14.27 5.50 9.41
C VAL A 189 13.93 6.17 10.74
N SER A 190 13.13 7.25 10.67
CA SER A 190 12.63 7.95 11.84
C SER A 190 11.37 7.27 12.36
N THR A 191 11.39 6.83 13.61
CA THR A 191 10.21 6.30 14.31
C THR A 191 9.16 7.39 14.63
N ASP A 192 9.50 8.66 14.38
CA ASP A 192 8.56 9.78 14.53
C ASP A 192 7.70 10.00 13.28
N GLU A 193 8.09 9.40 12.15
CA GLU A 193 7.42 9.58 10.86
C GLU A 193 6.55 8.38 10.47
N ILE A 194 6.88 7.17 10.97
CA ILE A 194 6.13 5.94 10.68
C ILE A 194 5.69 5.24 11.96
N THR A 195 4.66 4.42 11.84
CA THR A 195 4.20 3.52 12.90
C THR A 195 3.72 2.20 12.30
N SER A 196 3.49 1.21 13.17
CA SER A 196 2.95 -0.08 12.79
C SER A 196 1.77 -0.47 13.69
N ILE A 197 1.00 -1.46 13.24
CA ILE A 197 -0.09 -2.04 14.04
C ILE A 197 0.44 -2.56 15.38
N LYS A 198 1.61 -3.20 15.38
CA LYS A 198 2.22 -3.74 16.60
C LYS A 198 2.62 -2.67 17.61
N GLU A 199 3.03 -1.49 17.15
CA GLU A 199 3.30 -0.35 18.02
C GLU A 199 2.01 0.25 18.60
N ILE A 200 0.92 0.29 17.82
CA ILE A 200 -0.37 0.85 18.21
C ILE A 200 -1.11 -0.10 19.16
N ASN A 201 -1.21 -1.37 18.77
CA ASN A 201 -1.92 -2.42 19.51
C ASN A 201 -1.22 -3.78 19.35
N PRO A 202 -0.29 -4.17 20.25
CA PRO A 202 0.46 -5.42 20.16
C PRO A 202 -0.41 -6.69 20.16
N LYS A 203 -1.64 -6.60 20.67
CA LYS A 203 -2.57 -7.74 20.77
C LYS A 203 -3.38 -7.96 19.49
N LEU A 204 -3.40 -6.99 18.57
CA LEU A 204 -4.17 -7.10 17.35
C LEU A 204 -3.44 -8.02 16.36
N SER A 205 -4.10 -9.09 15.93
CA SER A 205 -3.53 -10.05 14.97
C SER A 205 -3.81 -9.64 13.51
N LYS A 206 -3.01 -10.15 12.57
CA LYS A 206 -3.22 -9.92 11.12
C LYS A 206 -4.58 -10.48 10.68
N GLU A 207 -4.92 -11.67 11.17
CA GLU A 207 -6.19 -12.36 10.85
C GLU A 207 -7.38 -11.47 11.20
N LYS A 208 -7.38 -10.87 12.41
CA LYS A 208 -8.48 -9.97 12.83
C LYS A 208 -8.59 -8.73 11.95
N ILE A 209 -7.46 -8.19 11.49
CA ILE A 209 -7.45 -7.05 10.57
C ILE A 209 -8.03 -7.48 9.22
N ILE A 210 -7.58 -8.61 8.69
CA ILE A 210 -8.05 -9.17 7.41
C ILE A 210 -9.56 -9.41 7.46
N ASP A 211 -10.07 -10.00 8.54
CA ASP A 211 -11.50 -10.24 8.73
C ASP A 211 -12.29 -8.94 8.67
N ILE A 212 -11.91 -7.93 9.46
CA ILE A 212 -12.61 -6.63 9.49
C ILE A 212 -12.52 -5.89 8.15
N LEU A 213 -11.36 -5.95 7.49
CA LEU A 213 -11.20 -5.30 6.18
C LEU A 213 -12.03 -5.99 5.08
N ASN A 214 -12.31 -7.27 5.20
CA ASN A 214 -13.16 -8.02 4.28
C ASN A 214 -14.67 -7.96 4.58
N GLU A 215 -15.10 -7.33 5.66
CA GLU A 215 -16.54 -7.07 5.94
C GLU A 215 -17.06 -5.94 5.02
N TRP A 216 -18.01 -6.23 4.11
CA TRP A 216 -18.61 -5.24 3.19
C TRP A 216 -20.14 -5.33 3.18
#